data_ac44f752f023dda8b446c7fdc3c744c2
#
_entry.id   ac44f752f023dda8b446c7fdc3c744c2
#
_cell.length_a   1.000
_cell.length_b   1.000
_cell.length_c   1.000
_cell.angle_alpha   90.00
_cell.angle_beta   90.00
_cell.angle_gamma   90.00
#
_symmetry.space_group_name_H-M   'P 1'
#
loop_
_entity.id
_entity.type
_entity.pdbx_description
1 polymer ?
#
loop_
_entity_poly.entity_id
_entity_poly.type
_entity_poly.pdbx_seq_one_letter_code
_entity_poly.pdbx_strand_id
1 'polypeptide(L)'
;MEDALLLHRLQFAFTISFHYLFPQLTMGLALLIVIMKWLAFRTGNEVYNNSARFWAKIFAVNFAVGVVTGIPMEFQFGTNWARFSVYAGGVIGQTLAMEGVFAFFLESSFLGLFLFGEKKLGPKLHFFAAVMVFVGSWLSGYLIVATNAWMQHPVAYAVGANGNLSLSSFWGLLFNPWVGWQYTHNMIGAVVTASFVVAAVGAFYLLAHKHEEYGKAFIRIGLVAGVIASILMAFPTGDGQGKNVAFHQPATLAAMEGLFESKEGAPLVLIGQPDMEKKRLDNPLQVPKMLSFLTYYRWGAEVKGLDAFPERNRPTNIPLLYYSYHIMVGLGTMFIALTIVATYFLWKKKLYTMRSLLWMLMLAFPFPYIANTAGWMTAELGRQPWLVYALMRTPDGTSTMVSAGNTLFTLLGFAGMYFVVGVLFLFLVAKTINQGPVAGLKDH
;
A
#
# COMPACT_ATOMS: atom_id res chain seq x y z
N MET A 1 5.75 18.05 -26.85
CA MET A 1 6.25 17.96 -25.46
C MET A 1 5.15 17.51 -24.49
N GLU A 2 3.94 18.03 -24.61
CA GLU A 2 2.82 17.63 -23.73
C GLU A 2 2.46 16.15 -23.85
N ASP A 3 2.41 15.61 -25.06
CA ASP A 3 2.15 14.18 -25.29
C ASP A 3 3.20 13.27 -24.66
N ALA A 4 4.48 13.68 -24.69
CA ALA A 4 5.55 12.91 -24.05
C ALA A 4 5.40 12.91 -22.51
N LEU A 5 5.08 14.05 -21.90
CA LEU A 5 4.84 14.17 -20.48
C LEU A 5 3.66 13.28 -20.03
N LEU A 6 2.55 13.31 -20.77
CA LEU A 6 1.41 12.45 -20.49
C LEU A 6 1.78 10.98 -20.53
N LEU A 7 2.52 10.54 -21.56
CA LEU A 7 2.94 9.15 -21.69
C LEU A 7 3.94 8.73 -20.61
N HIS A 8 4.89 9.58 -20.20
CA HIS A 8 5.77 9.31 -19.06
C HIS A 8 4.98 9.10 -17.77
N ARG A 9 3.98 9.95 -17.50
CA ARG A 9 3.10 9.82 -16.34
C ARG A 9 2.25 8.55 -16.39
N LEU A 10 1.66 8.23 -17.54
CA LEU A 10 0.85 7.02 -17.73
C LEU A 10 1.69 5.75 -17.58
N GLN A 11 2.91 5.74 -18.14
CA GLN A 11 3.81 4.60 -18.00
C GLN A 11 4.19 4.36 -16.54
N PHE A 12 4.58 5.40 -15.81
CA PHE A 12 4.90 5.25 -14.39
C PHE A 12 3.68 4.86 -13.56
N ALA A 13 2.53 5.50 -13.79
CA ALA A 13 1.29 5.17 -13.09
C ALA A 13 0.86 3.71 -13.31
N PHE A 14 0.98 3.21 -14.55
CA PHE A 14 0.69 1.82 -14.87
C PHE A 14 1.65 0.87 -14.19
N THR A 15 2.96 1.10 -14.31
CA THR A 15 3.98 0.19 -13.77
C THR A 15 3.96 0.15 -12.26
N ILE A 16 3.83 1.30 -11.57
CA ILE A 16 3.76 1.35 -10.11
C ILE A 16 2.48 0.71 -9.57
N SER A 17 1.33 0.98 -10.20
CA SER A 17 0.04 0.42 -9.76
C SER A 17 0.01 -1.10 -9.87
N PHE A 18 0.58 -1.66 -10.94
CA PHE A 18 0.69 -3.10 -11.09
C PHE A 18 1.71 -3.70 -10.13
N HIS A 19 2.92 -3.12 -10.04
CA HIS A 19 3.97 -3.60 -9.14
C HIS A 19 3.52 -3.60 -7.68
N TYR A 20 2.86 -2.53 -7.23
CA TYR A 20 2.47 -2.36 -5.83
C TYR A 20 1.52 -3.46 -5.32
N LEU A 21 0.77 -4.13 -6.19
CA LEU A 21 -0.10 -5.26 -5.81
C LEU A 21 0.68 -6.38 -5.10
N PHE A 22 1.93 -6.60 -5.46
CA PHE A 22 2.77 -7.68 -4.92
C PHE A 22 3.42 -7.32 -3.58
N PRO A 23 4.15 -6.21 -3.42
CA PRO A 23 4.66 -5.77 -2.12
C PRO A 23 3.57 -5.64 -1.06
N GLN A 24 2.41 -5.12 -1.42
CA GLN A 24 1.27 -4.98 -0.52
C GLN A 24 0.84 -6.33 0.09
N LEU A 25 0.78 -7.40 -0.69
CA LEU A 25 0.49 -8.73 -0.16
C LEU A 25 1.69 -9.30 0.60
N THR A 26 2.91 -9.18 0.06
CA THR A 26 4.14 -9.70 0.65
C THR A 26 4.33 -9.20 2.08
N MET A 27 4.27 -7.89 2.29
CA MET A 27 4.53 -7.26 3.59
C MET A 27 3.52 -7.69 4.66
N GLY A 28 2.23 -7.75 4.31
CA GLY A 28 1.20 -8.22 5.24
C GLY A 28 1.29 -9.73 5.50
N LEU A 29 1.55 -10.52 4.46
CA LEU A 29 1.64 -11.97 4.55
C LEU A 29 2.86 -12.43 5.34
N ALA A 30 3.99 -11.72 5.25
CA ALA A 30 5.17 -11.98 6.07
C ALA A 30 4.83 -11.99 7.57
N LEU A 31 4.09 -10.99 8.05
CA LEU A 31 3.63 -10.93 9.44
C LEU A 31 2.72 -12.12 9.78
N LEU A 32 1.74 -12.45 8.92
CA LEU A 32 0.83 -13.56 9.17
C LEU A 32 1.55 -14.92 9.20
N ILE A 33 2.57 -15.10 8.36
CA ILE A 33 3.43 -16.30 8.38
C ILE A 33 4.20 -16.40 9.70
N VAL A 34 4.76 -15.29 10.20
CA VAL A 34 5.41 -15.26 11.52
C VAL A 34 4.42 -15.66 12.63
N ILE A 35 3.19 -15.15 12.59
CA ILE A 35 2.12 -15.51 13.55
C ILE A 35 1.81 -17.02 13.45
N MET A 36 1.67 -17.57 12.26
CA MET A 36 1.43 -19.01 12.07
C MET A 36 2.58 -19.85 12.62
N LYS A 37 3.83 -19.49 12.32
CA LYS A 37 5.01 -20.17 12.85
C LYS A 37 5.14 -20.06 14.36
N TRP A 38 4.80 -18.90 14.93
CA TRP A 38 4.77 -18.70 16.37
C TRP A 38 3.73 -19.58 17.05
N LEU A 39 2.50 -19.66 16.48
CA LEU A 39 1.44 -20.54 16.96
C LEU A 39 1.87 -22.02 16.90
N ALA A 40 2.48 -22.44 15.77
CA ALA A 40 3.03 -23.79 15.63
C ALA A 40 4.08 -24.10 16.72
N PHE A 41 5.02 -23.15 16.93
CA PHE A 41 6.06 -23.29 17.94
C PHE A 41 5.52 -23.37 19.38
N ARG A 42 4.48 -22.57 19.69
CA ARG A 42 3.87 -22.50 21.03
C ARG A 42 2.96 -23.67 21.34
N THR A 43 2.24 -24.18 20.36
CA THR A 43 1.18 -25.19 20.55
C THR A 43 1.59 -26.60 20.14
N GLY A 44 2.67 -26.74 19.36
CA GLY A 44 3.05 -28.00 18.74
C GLY A 44 2.05 -28.51 17.66
N ASN A 45 1.08 -27.67 17.27
CA ASN A 45 0.04 -28.07 16.31
C ASN A 45 0.52 -27.90 14.88
N GLU A 46 0.64 -29.02 14.15
CA GLU A 46 1.09 -29.07 12.77
C GLU A 46 0.18 -28.35 11.78
N VAL A 47 -1.09 -28.11 12.11
CA VAL A 47 -1.97 -27.31 11.26
C VAL A 47 -1.40 -25.93 11.03
N TYR A 48 -0.86 -25.28 12.06
CA TYR A 48 -0.25 -23.96 11.92
C TYR A 48 1.08 -24.00 11.17
N ASN A 49 1.87 -25.06 11.37
CA ASN A 49 3.13 -25.23 10.65
C ASN A 49 2.90 -25.45 9.15
N ASN A 50 1.96 -26.33 8.80
CA ASN A 50 1.56 -26.57 7.42
C ASN A 50 0.91 -25.33 6.78
N SER A 51 0.15 -24.55 7.56
CA SER A 51 -0.38 -23.27 7.13
C SER A 51 0.74 -22.29 6.77
N ALA A 52 1.77 -22.18 7.61
CA ALA A 52 2.91 -21.32 7.34
C ALA A 52 3.68 -21.77 6.06
N ARG A 53 3.89 -23.08 5.87
CA ARG A 53 4.51 -23.62 4.66
C ARG A 53 3.68 -23.33 3.41
N PHE A 54 2.37 -23.49 3.49
CA PHE A 54 1.45 -23.19 2.40
C PHE A 54 1.52 -21.72 1.98
N TRP A 55 1.39 -20.81 2.95
CA TRP A 55 1.45 -19.39 2.68
C TRP A 55 2.84 -18.91 2.27
N ALA A 56 3.91 -19.59 2.72
CA ALA A 56 5.27 -19.34 2.27
C ALA A 56 5.47 -19.64 0.78
N LYS A 57 4.81 -20.67 0.23
CA LYS A 57 4.84 -20.96 -1.22
C LYS A 57 4.17 -19.82 -2.01
N ILE A 58 3.01 -19.33 -1.55
CA ILE A 58 2.31 -18.22 -2.19
C ILE A 58 3.15 -16.93 -2.06
N PHE A 59 3.73 -16.70 -0.89
CA PHE A 59 4.67 -15.60 -0.64
C PHE A 59 5.84 -15.62 -1.63
N ALA A 60 6.47 -16.76 -1.82
CA ALA A 60 7.61 -16.88 -2.72
C ALA A 60 7.26 -16.56 -4.19
N VAL A 61 6.11 -17.03 -4.67
CA VAL A 61 5.60 -16.70 -6.02
C VAL A 61 5.32 -15.20 -6.11
N ASN A 62 4.65 -14.64 -5.10
CA ASN A 62 4.31 -13.23 -5.04
C ASN A 62 5.56 -12.34 -4.99
N PHE A 63 6.55 -12.72 -4.17
CA PHE A 63 7.85 -12.04 -4.06
C PHE A 63 8.60 -12.05 -5.40
N ALA A 64 8.69 -13.21 -6.06
CA ALA A 64 9.38 -13.32 -7.36
C ALA A 64 8.74 -12.41 -8.43
N VAL A 65 7.41 -12.35 -8.47
CA VAL A 65 6.70 -11.45 -9.41
C VAL A 65 6.88 -10.00 -9.01
N GLY A 66 6.90 -9.69 -7.70
CA GLY A 66 7.22 -8.36 -7.18
C GLY A 66 8.59 -7.89 -7.69
N VAL A 67 9.63 -8.73 -7.57
CA VAL A 67 10.98 -8.41 -8.07
C VAL A 67 10.98 -8.15 -9.57
N VAL A 68 10.39 -9.05 -10.36
CA VAL A 68 10.34 -8.92 -11.83
C VAL A 68 9.62 -7.64 -12.27
N THR A 69 8.57 -7.23 -11.57
CA THR A 69 7.80 -6.03 -11.91
C THR A 69 8.41 -4.75 -11.34
N GLY A 70 9.26 -4.84 -10.32
CA GLY A 70 9.97 -3.71 -9.73
C GLY A 70 11.16 -3.23 -10.55
N ILE A 71 11.94 -4.16 -11.13
CA ILE A 71 13.14 -3.83 -11.90
C ILE A 71 12.86 -2.78 -13.01
N PRO A 72 11.81 -2.89 -13.85
CA PRO A 72 11.51 -1.87 -14.85
C PRO A 72 11.24 -0.48 -14.29
N MET A 73 10.77 -0.37 -13.05
CA MET A 73 10.52 0.92 -12.40
C MET A 73 11.82 1.64 -12.04
N GLU A 74 12.83 0.90 -11.55
CA GLU A 74 14.15 1.45 -11.27
C GLU A 74 14.77 2.06 -12.53
N PHE A 75 14.63 1.38 -13.67
CA PHE A 75 15.11 1.92 -14.95
C PHE A 75 14.38 3.19 -15.39
N GLN A 76 13.11 3.37 -15.04
CA GLN A 76 12.36 4.58 -15.39
C GLN A 76 12.90 5.83 -14.71
N PHE A 77 13.57 5.71 -13.56
CA PHE A 77 14.25 6.85 -12.93
C PHE A 77 15.38 7.38 -13.80
N GLY A 78 16.12 6.52 -14.49
CA GLY A 78 17.20 6.92 -15.40
C GLY A 78 16.73 7.27 -16.81
N THR A 79 15.61 6.77 -17.27
CA THR A 79 15.08 6.98 -18.61
C THR A 79 13.99 8.07 -18.65
N ASN A 80 12.83 7.81 -18.11
CA ASN A 80 11.65 8.68 -18.18
C ASN A 80 11.75 9.91 -17.25
N TRP A 81 12.40 9.75 -16.09
CA TRP A 81 12.51 10.75 -15.03
C TRP A 81 13.97 11.19 -14.78
N ALA A 82 14.79 11.20 -15.83
CA ALA A 82 16.22 11.47 -15.71
C ALA A 82 16.54 12.82 -15.07
N ARG A 83 15.77 13.88 -15.36
CA ARG A 83 16.00 15.21 -14.76
C ARG A 83 15.71 15.21 -13.26
N PHE A 84 14.66 14.49 -12.82
CA PHE A 84 14.39 14.28 -11.42
C PHE A 84 15.54 13.52 -10.72
N SER A 85 16.03 12.45 -11.35
CA SER A 85 17.14 11.65 -10.83
C SER A 85 18.43 12.45 -10.71
N VAL A 86 18.71 13.36 -11.66
CA VAL A 86 19.85 14.28 -11.58
C VAL A 86 19.63 15.31 -10.46
N TYR A 87 18.45 15.90 -10.35
CA TYR A 87 18.12 16.93 -9.38
C TYR A 87 18.13 16.41 -7.94
N ALA A 88 17.45 15.31 -7.68
CA ALA A 88 17.18 14.78 -6.33
C ALA A 88 18.02 13.55 -5.95
N GLY A 89 18.82 13.00 -6.89
CA GLY A 89 19.55 11.74 -6.69
C GLY A 89 20.54 11.77 -5.53
N GLY A 90 21.12 12.92 -5.19
CA GLY A 90 21.98 13.09 -4.00
C GLY A 90 21.26 12.87 -2.66
N VAL A 91 19.92 12.88 -2.67
CA VAL A 91 19.07 12.61 -1.50
C VAL A 91 18.43 11.23 -1.60
N ILE A 92 17.59 11.00 -2.62
CA ILE A 92 16.80 9.76 -2.75
C ILE A 92 17.65 8.53 -3.06
N GLY A 93 18.81 8.70 -3.70
CA GLY A 93 19.71 7.60 -4.02
C GLY A 93 20.20 6.82 -2.79
N GLN A 94 20.26 7.46 -1.63
CA GLN A 94 20.67 6.80 -0.38
C GLN A 94 19.66 5.75 0.07
N THR A 95 18.37 6.11 0.09
CA THR A 95 17.29 5.20 0.52
C THR A 95 17.05 4.10 -0.50
N LEU A 96 17.08 4.39 -1.80
CA LEU A 96 16.94 3.40 -2.87
C LEU A 96 18.11 2.40 -2.87
N ALA A 97 19.36 2.88 -2.71
CA ALA A 97 20.53 2.00 -2.63
C ALA A 97 20.46 1.09 -1.38
N MET A 98 20.05 1.63 -0.23
CA MET A 98 19.91 0.83 1.00
C MET A 98 18.78 -0.19 0.90
N GLU A 99 17.69 0.14 0.24
CA GLU A 99 16.60 -0.80 -0.03
C GLU A 99 17.12 -1.98 -0.84
N GLY A 100 17.77 -1.73 -1.98
CA GLY A 100 18.30 -2.77 -2.84
C GLY A 100 19.40 -3.60 -2.19
N VAL A 101 20.37 -2.98 -1.49
CA VAL A 101 21.53 -3.67 -0.93
C VAL A 101 21.22 -4.36 0.40
N PHE A 102 20.53 -3.70 1.33
CA PHE A 102 20.35 -4.24 2.68
C PHE A 102 19.01 -4.95 2.84
N ALA A 103 17.90 -4.31 2.54
CA ALA A 103 16.59 -4.86 2.81
C ALA A 103 16.26 -6.04 1.89
N PHE A 104 16.46 -5.89 0.58
CA PHE A 104 16.20 -6.94 -0.40
C PHE A 104 17.12 -8.16 -0.22
N PHE A 105 18.44 -7.96 0.03
CA PHE A 105 19.34 -9.10 0.30
C PHE A 105 19.01 -9.80 1.61
N LEU A 106 18.62 -9.06 2.64
CA LEU A 106 18.16 -9.64 3.90
C LEU A 106 16.93 -10.52 3.66
N GLU A 107 15.90 -9.96 3.00
CA GLU A 107 14.65 -10.67 2.72
C GLU A 107 14.89 -11.93 1.87
N SER A 108 15.57 -11.78 0.73
CA SER A 108 15.81 -12.90 -0.21
C SER A 108 16.66 -14.01 0.38
N SER A 109 17.72 -13.68 1.15
CA SER A 109 18.60 -14.66 1.79
C SER A 109 17.84 -15.48 2.84
N PHE A 110 17.08 -14.81 3.71
CA PHE A 110 16.29 -15.49 4.73
C PHE A 110 15.07 -16.20 4.15
N LEU A 111 14.50 -15.72 3.04
CA LEU A 111 13.44 -16.43 2.33
C LEU A 111 13.94 -17.80 1.83
N GLY A 112 15.14 -17.87 1.24
CA GLY A 112 15.76 -19.13 0.86
C GLY A 112 15.94 -20.08 2.05
N LEU A 113 16.44 -19.58 3.18
CA LEU A 113 16.57 -20.36 4.41
C LEU A 113 15.21 -20.82 4.96
N PHE A 114 14.20 -19.98 4.88
CA PHE A 114 12.85 -20.31 5.34
C PHE A 114 12.18 -21.38 4.47
N LEU A 115 12.32 -21.28 3.15
CA LEU A 115 11.68 -22.23 2.23
C LEU A 115 12.35 -23.61 2.21
N PHE A 116 13.69 -23.65 2.31
CA PHE A 116 14.47 -24.86 2.08
C PHE A 116 15.23 -25.36 3.31
N GLY A 117 15.31 -24.58 4.37
CA GLY A 117 16.14 -24.87 5.54
C GLY A 117 15.44 -25.62 6.67
N GLU A 118 14.14 -25.86 6.63
CA GLU A 118 13.35 -26.34 7.77
C GLU A 118 13.92 -27.64 8.41
N LYS A 119 14.29 -28.63 7.60
CA LYS A 119 14.84 -29.90 8.09
C LYS A 119 16.24 -29.75 8.73
N LYS A 120 17.03 -28.74 8.30
CA LYS A 120 18.42 -28.53 8.73
C LYS A 120 18.55 -27.59 9.92
N LEU A 121 17.69 -26.57 10.00
CA LEU A 121 17.80 -25.48 10.98
C LEU A 121 17.19 -25.80 12.35
N GLY A 122 16.25 -26.74 12.41
CA GLY A 122 15.46 -26.98 13.61
C GLY A 122 14.45 -25.83 13.87
N PRO A 123 13.51 -26.03 14.82
CA PRO A 123 12.32 -25.16 14.96
C PRO A 123 12.65 -23.69 15.31
N LYS A 124 13.65 -23.47 16.17
CA LYS A 124 14.02 -22.12 16.65
C LYS A 124 14.65 -21.28 15.55
N LEU A 125 15.64 -21.84 14.83
CA LEU A 125 16.31 -21.11 13.74
C LEU A 125 15.39 -20.93 12.53
N HIS A 126 14.53 -21.90 12.26
CA HIS A 126 13.52 -21.77 11.21
C HIS A 126 12.47 -20.70 11.53
N PHE A 127 12.05 -20.58 12.79
CA PHE A 127 11.21 -19.47 13.24
C PHE A 127 11.95 -18.12 13.10
N PHE A 128 13.21 -18.07 13.50
CA PHE A 128 14.05 -16.87 13.33
C PHE A 128 14.16 -16.47 11.85
N ALA A 129 14.32 -17.43 10.93
CA ALA A 129 14.35 -17.15 9.50
C ALA A 129 13.03 -16.49 9.02
N ALA A 130 11.86 -16.95 9.49
CA ALA A 130 10.57 -16.31 9.18
C ALA A 130 10.50 -14.87 9.71
N VAL A 131 11.01 -14.63 10.93
CA VAL A 131 11.07 -13.27 11.50
C VAL A 131 11.98 -12.37 10.68
N MET A 132 13.12 -12.87 10.21
CA MET A 132 14.06 -12.09 9.39
C MET A 132 13.49 -11.77 7.99
N VAL A 133 12.70 -12.66 7.38
CA VAL A 133 11.95 -12.36 6.16
C VAL A 133 10.97 -11.21 6.41
N PHE A 134 10.22 -11.25 7.51
CA PHE A 134 9.32 -10.17 7.91
C PHE A 134 10.06 -8.85 8.12
N VAL A 135 11.17 -8.87 8.86
CA VAL A 135 11.98 -7.66 9.12
C VAL A 135 12.54 -7.09 7.82
N GLY A 136 13.07 -7.93 6.93
CA GLY A 136 13.59 -7.50 5.62
C GLY A 136 12.52 -6.85 4.77
N SER A 137 11.34 -7.48 4.67
CA SER A 137 10.20 -6.97 3.90
C SER A 137 9.71 -5.61 4.43
N TRP A 138 9.58 -5.46 5.75
CA TRP A 138 9.14 -4.21 6.35
C TRP A 138 10.21 -3.12 6.30
N LEU A 139 11.49 -3.47 6.37
CA LEU A 139 12.59 -2.53 6.20
C LEU A 139 12.66 -2.01 4.75
N SER A 140 12.47 -2.89 3.75
CA SER A 140 12.33 -2.49 2.34
C SER A 140 11.20 -1.47 2.19
N GLY A 141 10.01 -1.79 2.70
CA GLY A 141 8.89 -0.86 2.72
C GLY A 141 9.19 0.47 3.41
N TYR A 142 9.95 0.46 4.50
CA TYR A 142 10.34 1.69 5.18
C TYR A 142 11.21 2.59 4.31
N LEU A 143 12.22 2.05 3.66
CA LEU A 143 13.16 2.82 2.85
C LEU A 143 12.48 3.44 1.62
N ILE A 144 11.59 2.69 0.96
CA ILE A 144 10.79 3.21 -0.17
C ILE A 144 9.80 4.28 0.30
N VAL A 145 9.09 4.05 1.40
CA VAL A 145 8.15 5.04 1.93
C VAL A 145 8.89 6.28 2.45
N ALA A 146 10.09 6.15 3.01
CA ALA A 146 10.91 7.30 3.41
C ALA A 146 11.30 8.16 2.20
N THR A 147 11.60 7.55 1.04
CA THR A 147 11.82 8.26 -0.22
C THR A 147 10.57 9.05 -0.64
N ASN A 148 9.40 8.41 -0.64
CA ASN A 148 8.14 9.07 -0.98
C ASN A 148 7.78 10.17 0.03
N ALA A 149 7.96 9.91 1.33
CA ALA A 149 7.72 10.88 2.39
C ALA A 149 8.59 12.14 2.22
N TRP A 150 9.84 11.97 1.78
CA TRP A 150 10.68 13.09 1.44
C TRP A 150 10.15 13.87 0.23
N MET A 151 9.63 13.21 -0.78
CA MET A 151 9.00 13.90 -1.93
C MET A 151 7.72 14.65 -1.51
N GLN A 152 7.00 14.17 -0.51
CA GLN A 152 5.81 14.81 0.05
C GLN A 152 6.15 15.98 0.99
N HIS A 153 7.23 15.85 1.76
CA HIS A 153 7.68 16.86 2.72
C HIS A 153 9.22 16.89 2.75
N PRO A 154 9.87 17.61 1.81
CA PRO A 154 11.32 17.60 1.68
C PRO A 154 12.00 18.31 2.85
N VAL A 155 12.86 17.56 3.54
CA VAL A 155 13.69 18.03 4.66
C VAL A 155 15.10 17.46 4.53
N ALA A 156 16.05 17.95 5.35
CA ALA A 156 17.40 17.41 5.44
C ALA A 156 18.18 17.39 4.10
N TYR A 157 17.96 18.39 3.26
CA TYR A 157 18.68 18.58 2.01
C TYR A 157 19.43 19.91 1.99
N ALA A 158 20.42 20.01 1.11
CA ALA A 158 21.13 21.25 0.77
C ALA A 158 21.14 21.41 -0.75
N VAL A 159 21.10 22.66 -1.23
CA VAL A 159 21.21 22.98 -2.66
C VAL A 159 22.69 23.17 -2.99
N GLY A 160 23.22 22.33 -3.86
CA GLY A 160 24.60 22.43 -4.34
C GLY A 160 24.82 23.60 -5.30
N ALA A 161 26.10 23.92 -5.58
CA ALA A 161 26.45 24.99 -6.49
C ALA A 161 25.93 24.81 -7.93
N ASN A 162 25.67 23.57 -8.35
CA ASN A 162 25.08 23.21 -9.62
C ASN A 162 23.53 23.21 -9.62
N GLY A 163 22.89 23.59 -8.52
CA GLY A 163 21.45 23.61 -8.35
C GLY A 163 20.83 22.26 -7.98
N ASN A 164 21.61 21.16 -7.95
CA ASN A 164 21.12 19.84 -7.56
C ASN A 164 21.07 19.71 -6.03
N LEU A 165 20.23 18.79 -5.56
CA LEU A 165 20.06 18.53 -4.14
C LEU A 165 21.07 17.50 -3.65
N SER A 166 21.58 17.72 -2.45
CA SER A 166 22.42 16.79 -1.71
C SER A 166 21.85 16.55 -0.32
N LEU A 167 22.11 15.38 0.23
CA LEU A 167 21.67 15.04 1.59
C LEU A 167 22.50 15.79 2.62
N SER A 168 21.85 16.56 3.50
CA SER A 168 22.50 17.24 4.63
C SER A 168 22.48 16.43 5.93
N SER A 169 21.50 15.54 6.09
CA SER A 169 21.37 14.66 7.25
C SER A 169 20.66 13.36 6.87
N PHE A 170 21.35 12.24 6.98
CA PHE A 170 20.78 10.91 6.75
C PHE A 170 19.64 10.57 7.74
N TRP A 171 19.87 10.88 9.02
CA TRP A 171 18.84 10.65 10.04
C TRP A 171 17.65 11.59 9.88
N GLY A 172 17.87 12.82 9.42
CA GLY A 172 16.80 13.75 9.09
C GLY A 172 15.93 13.27 7.92
N LEU A 173 16.52 12.57 6.96
CA LEU A 173 15.77 11.92 5.87
C LEU A 173 14.94 10.74 6.39
N LEU A 174 15.56 9.81 7.12
CA LEU A 174 14.88 8.63 7.62
C LEU A 174 13.79 8.93 8.66
N PHE A 175 14.03 9.89 9.55
CA PHE A 175 13.04 10.31 10.56
C PHE A 175 12.30 11.59 10.16
N ASN A 176 12.07 11.78 8.86
CA ASN A 176 11.20 12.82 8.35
C ASN A 176 9.85 12.80 9.10
N PRO A 177 9.32 13.94 9.56
CA PRO A 177 8.04 14.01 10.27
C PRO A 177 6.87 13.37 9.52
N TRP A 178 6.93 13.33 8.19
CA TRP A 178 5.90 12.70 7.35
C TRP A 178 5.96 11.18 7.37
N VAL A 179 7.16 10.56 7.46
CA VAL A 179 7.36 9.13 7.23
C VAL A 179 6.64 8.25 8.24
N GLY A 180 6.61 8.65 9.50
CA GLY A 180 6.07 7.80 10.58
C GLY A 180 4.62 7.39 10.34
N TRP A 181 3.76 8.35 10.05
CA TRP A 181 2.34 8.10 9.80
C TRP A 181 2.09 7.47 8.43
N GLN A 182 2.77 7.93 7.38
CA GLN A 182 2.64 7.36 6.04
C GLN A 182 3.06 5.88 6.02
N TYR A 183 4.19 5.56 6.65
CA TYR A 183 4.68 4.19 6.73
C TYR A 183 3.77 3.28 7.53
N THR A 184 3.39 3.69 8.73
CA THR A 184 2.53 2.85 9.59
C THR A 184 1.16 2.64 8.97
N HIS A 185 0.55 3.67 8.38
CA HIS A 185 -0.73 3.54 7.67
C HIS A 185 -0.62 2.57 6.50
N ASN A 186 0.42 2.69 5.68
CA ASN A 186 0.67 1.81 4.54
C ASN A 186 0.91 0.34 4.95
N MET A 187 1.75 0.11 5.99
CA MET A 187 2.04 -1.25 6.47
C MET A 187 0.82 -1.92 7.09
N ILE A 188 0.04 -1.19 7.86
CA ILE A 188 -1.23 -1.71 8.41
C ILE A 188 -2.23 -2.01 7.28
N GLY A 189 -2.30 -1.17 6.23
CA GLY A 189 -3.06 -1.45 5.01
C GLY A 189 -2.64 -2.76 4.32
N ALA A 190 -1.33 -3.06 4.28
CA ALA A 190 -0.81 -4.32 3.79
C ALA A 190 -1.26 -5.52 4.66
N VAL A 191 -1.27 -5.36 5.99
CA VAL A 191 -1.79 -6.39 6.90
C VAL A 191 -3.29 -6.61 6.68
N VAL A 192 -4.10 -5.56 6.46
CA VAL A 192 -5.51 -5.71 6.08
C VAL A 192 -5.64 -6.53 4.82
N THR A 193 -4.86 -6.21 3.77
CA THR A 193 -4.88 -6.95 2.51
C THR A 193 -4.58 -8.44 2.70
N ALA A 194 -3.49 -8.77 3.37
CA ALA A 194 -3.12 -10.17 3.63
C ALA A 194 -4.18 -10.89 4.50
N SER A 195 -4.75 -10.20 5.46
CA SER A 195 -5.80 -10.73 6.34
C SER A 195 -7.06 -11.12 5.55
N PHE A 196 -7.50 -10.27 4.63
CA PHE A 196 -8.63 -10.56 3.75
C PHE A 196 -8.33 -11.70 2.77
N VAL A 197 -7.13 -11.74 2.19
CA VAL A 197 -6.71 -12.83 1.29
C VAL A 197 -6.67 -14.16 2.04
N VAL A 198 -6.08 -14.20 3.24
CA VAL A 198 -6.00 -15.41 4.05
C VAL A 198 -7.39 -15.87 4.49
N ALA A 199 -8.25 -14.95 4.95
CA ALA A 199 -9.63 -15.27 5.32
C ALA A 199 -10.46 -15.73 4.12
N ALA A 200 -10.27 -15.15 2.93
CA ALA A 200 -10.96 -15.53 1.71
C ALA A 200 -10.63 -16.96 1.26
N VAL A 201 -9.35 -17.35 1.28
CA VAL A 201 -8.95 -18.74 0.99
C VAL A 201 -9.51 -19.70 2.03
N GLY A 202 -9.54 -19.29 3.30
CA GLY A 202 -10.17 -20.07 4.36
C GLY A 202 -11.68 -20.26 4.14
N ALA A 203 -12.40 -19.19 3.74
CA ALA A 203 -13.82 -19.24 3.40
C ALA A 203 -14.09 -20.11 2.18
N PHE A 204 -13.24 -20.02 1.15
CA PHE A 204 -13.29 -20.90 -0.02
C PHE A 204 -13.20 -22.37 0.38
N TYR A 205 -12.24 -22.74 1.25
CA TYR A 205 -12.09 -24.13 1.69
C TYR A 205 -13.33 -24.65 2.43
N LEU A 206 -13.93 -23.83 3.29
CA LEU A 206 -15.17 -24.23 3.99
C LEU A 206 -16.37 -24.34 3.04
N LEU A 207 -16.53 -23.39 2.10
CA LEU A 207 -17.62 -23.42 1.12
C LEU A 207 -17.52 -24.59 0.16
N ALA A 208 -16.28 -24.98 -0.21
CA ALA A 208 -15.99 -26.09 -1.09
C ALA A 208 -15.90 -27.45 -0.38
N HIS A 209 -16.05 -27.49 0.95
CA HIS A 209 -15.85 -28.69 1.78
C HIS A 209 -14.50 -29.38 1.55
N LYS A 210 -13.43 -28.57 1.37
CA LYS A 210 -12.05 -29.02 1.20
C LYS A 210 -11.19 -28.46 2.30
N HIS A 211 -10.21 -29.22 2.79
CA HIS A 211 -9.23 -28.74 3.76
C HIS A 211 -9.81 -27.94 4.94
N GLU A 212 -11.00 -28.36 5.46
CA GLU A 212 -11.79 -27.57 6.40
C GLU A 212 -11.02 -27.15 7.67
N GLU A 213 -10.13 -28.00 8.19
CA GLU A 213 -9.32 -27.67 9.36
C GLU A 213 -8.42 -26.46 9.09
N TYR A 214 -7.78 -26.44 7.93
CA TYR A 214 -6.97 -25.30 7.47
C TYR A 214 -7.85 -24.10 7.17
N GLY A 215 -9.02 -24.31 6.57
CA GLY A 215 -9.98 -23.24 6.34
C GLY A 215 -10.37 -22.50 7.62
N LYS A 216 -10.64 -23.24 8.69
CA LYS A 216 -10.93 -22.67 10.02
C LYS A 216 -9.73 -21.92 10.59
N ALA A 217 -8.51 -22.45 10.45
CA ALA A 217 -7.30 -21.79 10.90
C ALA A 217 -7.03 -20.48 10.13
N PHE A 218 -7.19 -20.49 8.80
CA PHE A 218 -7.01 -19.31 7.95
C PHE A 218 -8.01 -18.20 8.28
N ILE A 219 -9.31 -18.54 8.39
CA ILE A 219 -10.34 -17.57 8.82
C ILE A 219 -10.00 -17.00 10.19
N ARG A 220 -9.63 -17.84 11.16
CA ARG A 220 -9.33 -17.38 12.51
C ARG A 220 -8.15 -16.40 12.53
N ILE A 221 -7.04 -16.73 11.85
CA ILE A 221 -5.86 -15.89 11.81
C ILE A 221 -6.16 -14.61 11.04
N GLY A 222 -6.76 -14.73 9.83
CA GLY A 222 -7.09 -13.60 8.98
C GLY A 222 -8.06 -12.63 9.64
N LEU A 223 -9.14 -13.11 10.30
CA LEU A 223 -10.09 -12.22 10.94
C LEU A 223 -9.54 -11.53 12.19
N VAL A 224 -8.78 -12.25 13.04
CA VAL A 224 -8.21 -11.62 14.23
C VAL A 224 -7.19 -10.55 13.84
N ALA A 225 -6.32 -10.84 12.88
CA ALA A 225 -5.39 -9.84 12.38
C ALA A 225 -6.13 -8.71 11.64
N GLY A 226 -7.13 -9.07 10.83
CA GLY A 226 -7.93 -8.14 10.02
C GLY A 226 -8.71 -7.13 10.84
N VAL A 227 -9.38 -7.54 11.93
CA VAL A 227 -10.13 -6.60 12.78
C VAL A 227 -9.20 -5.62 13.49
N ILE A 228 -8.08 -6.11 14.00
CA ILE A 228 -7.08 -5.26 14.68
C ILE A 228 -6.49 -4.27 13.66
N ALA A 229 -6.05 -4.77 12.50
CA ALA A 229 -5.44 -3.94 11.46
C ALA A 229 -6.43 -2.93 10.88
N SER A 230 -7.70 -3.30 10.63
CA SER A 230 -8.70 -2.37 10.10
C SER A 230 -8.99 -1.22 11.06
N ILE A 231 -9.05 -1.48 12.36
CA ILE A 231 -9.22 -0.43 13.37
C ILE A 231 -7.98 0.46 13.43
N LEU A 232 -6.78 -0.12 13.51
CA LEU A 232 -5.52 0.63 13.57
C LEU A 232 -5.28 1.44 12.29
N MET A 233 -5.74 0.97 11.14
CA MET A 233 -5.63 1.69 9.86
C MET A 233 -6.48 2.96 9.87
N ALA A 234 -7.68 2.94 10.46
CA ALA A 234 -8.51 4.14 10.59
C ALA A 234 -7.97 5.07 11.68
N PHE A 235 -7.69 4.51 12.87
CA PHE A 235 -7.17 5.25 14.02
C PHE A 235 -6.18 4.35 14.81
N PRO A 236 -4.95 4.82 15.09
CA PRO A 236 -4.46 6.21 14.91
C PRO A 236 -3.82 6.51 13.55
N THR A 237 -3.55 5.48 12.69
CA THR A 237 -2.63 5.70 11.56
C THR A 237 -3.24 6.53 10.42
N GLY A 238 -4.51 6.33 10.10
CA GLY A 238 -5.24 7.13 9.11
C GLY A 238 -5.46 8.57 9.57
N ASP A 239 -5.86 8.75 10.83
CA ASP A 239 -6.00 10.07 11.45
C ASP A 239 -4.66 10.82 11.45
N GLY A 240 -3.56 10.16 11.85
CA GLY A 240 -2.23 10.75 11.86
C GLY A 240 -1.75 11.15 10.46
N GLN A 241 -1.98 10.30 9.46
CA GLN A 241 -1.64 10.62 8.07
C GLN A 241 -2.51 11.76 7.52
N GLY A 242 -3.80 11.79 7.83
CA GLY A 242 -4.70 12.90 7.47
C GLY A 242 -4.22 14.23 8.06
N LYS A 243 -3.71 14.23 9.29
CA LYS A 243 -3.10 15.40 9.92
C LYS A 243 -1.80 15.84 9.26
N ASN A 244 -0.93 14.90 8.84
CA ASN A 244 0.23 15.26 8.03
C ASN A 244 -0.19 16.05 6.78
N VAL A 245 -1.22 15.58 6.08
CA VAL A 245 -1.76 16.29 4.91
C VAL A 245 -2.30 17.66 5.32
N ALA A 246 -3.08 17.74 6.38
CA ALA A 246 -3.68 19.00 6.83
C ALA A 246 -2.65 20.07 7.18
N PHE A 247 -1.56 19.69 7.86
CA PHE A 247 -0.55 20.64 8.33
C PHE A 247 0.49 20.98 7.25
N HIS A 248 0.88 20.05 6.41
CA HIS A 248 1.97 20.25 5.45
C HIS A 248 1.49 20.48 4.02
N GLN A 249 0.30 20.00 3.67
CA GLN A 249 -0.28 20.12 2.32
C GLN A 249 -1.77 20.54 2.39
N PRO A 250 -2.11 21.69 2.97
CA PRO A 250 -3.51 22.07 3.21
C PRO A 250 -4.33 22.24 1.92
N ALA A 251 -3.71 22.55 0.77
CA ALA A 251 -4.39 22.55 -0.53
C ALA A 251 -4.83 21.14 -0.95
N THR A 252 -4.05 20.11 -0.59
CA THR A 252 -4.39 18.70 -0.80
C THR A 252 -5.58 18.30 0.08
N LEU A 253 -5.59 18.73 1.35
CA LEU A 253 -6.74 18.51 2.24
C LEU A 253 -8.01 19.11 1.65
N ALA A 254 -7.96 20.38 1.23
CA ALA A 254 -9.11 21.05 0.63
C ALA A 254 -9.64 20.32 -0.61
N ALA A 255 -8.73 19.81 -1.46
CA ALA A 255 -9.10 19.11 -2.68
C ALA A 255 -9.69 17.71 -2.40
N MET A 256 -9.10 16.94 -1.46
CA MET A 256 -9.60 15.60 -1.16
C MET A 256 -10.94 15.61 -0.41
N GLU A 257 -11.22 16.67 0.35
CA GLU A 257 -12.49 16.86 1.05
C GLU A 257 -13.52 17.63 0.19
N GLY A 258 -13.13 18.11 -1.01
CA GLY A 258 -14.00 18.92 -1.86
C GLY A 258 -14.38 20.27 -1.27
N LEU A 259 -13.51 20.84 -0.43
CA LEU A 259 -13.73 22.12 0.21
C LEU A 259 -13.25 23.25 -0.70
N PHE A 260 -14.17 23.85 -1.45
CA PHE A 260 -13.86 24.93 -2.39
C PHE A 260 -13.63 26.29 -1.70
N GLU A 261 -14.35 26.57 -0.62
CA GLU A 261 -14.28 27.80 0.15
C GLU A 261 -13.83 27.51 1.58
N SER A 262 -12.98 28.40 2.13
CA SER A 262 -12.52 28.33 3.52
C SER A 262 -13.71 28.47 4.48
N LYS A 263 -13.76 27.64 5.52
CA LYS A 263 -14.93 27.57 6.38
C LYS A 263 -14.58 27.28 7.84
N GLU A 264 -15.11 28.11 8.74
CA GLU A 264 -15.16 27.80 10.17
C GLU A 264 -16.20 26.71 10.44
N GLY A 265 -15.83 25.73 11.25
CA GLY A 265 -16.70 24.57 11.49
C GLY A 265 -17.01 23.80 10.21
N ALA A 266 -15.99 23.51 9.40
CA ALA A 266 -16.12 22.82 8.13
C ALA A 266 -16.74 21.43 8.33
N PRO A 267 -17.75 21.05 7.49
CA PRO A 267 -18.36 19.73 7.56
C PRO A 267 -17.43 18.67 6.95
N LEU A 268 -17.51 17.43 7.45
CA LEU A 268 -16.96 16.26 6.77
C LEU A 268 -17.97 15.80 5.72
N VAL A 269 -17.55 15.69 4.49
CA VAL A 269 -18.38 15.17 3.40
C VAL A 269 -18.23 13.65 3.32
N LEU A 270 -19.34 12.93 3.35
CA LEU A 270 -19.35 11.47 3.19
C LEU A 270 -19.56 11.08 1.72
N ILE A 271 -20.44 11.79 1.02
CA ILE A 271 -20.77 11.60 -0.40
C ILE A 271 -21.02 12.97 -1.01
N GLY A 272 -20.56 13.18 -2.24
CA GLY A 272 -20.79 14.40 -3.01
C GLY A 272 -20.18 14.29 -4.39
N GLN A 273 -20.45 15.24 -5.25
CA GLN A 273 -19.90 15.33 -6.60
C GLN A 273 -19.23 16.68 -6.80
N PRO A 274 -17.90 16.73 -7.00
CA PRO A 274 -17.21 17.98 -7.27
C PRO A 274 -17.63 18.58 -8.62
N ASP A 275 -18.26 19.76 -8.59
CA ASP A 275 -18.54 20.58 -9.76
C ASP A 275 -17.43 21.65 -9.90
N MET A 276 -16.54 21.46 -10.87
CA MET A 276 -15.40 22.34 -11.07
C MET A 276 -15.77 23.69 -11.69
N GLU A 277 -16.89 23.76 -12.43
CA GLU A 277 -17.38 24.99 -13.04
C GLU A 277 -18.02 25.89 -11.99
N LYS A 278 -18.88 25.31 -11.14
CA LYS A 278 -19.56 26.03 -10.06
C LYS A 278 -18.71 26.16 -8.80
N LYS A 279 -17.54 25.49 -8.75
CA LYS A 279 -16.63 25.45 -7.59
C LYS A 279 -17.37 25.09 -6.30
N ARG A 280 -18.13 23.99 -6.34
CA ARG A 280 -18.88 23.47 -5.19
C ARG A 280 -19.05 21.95 -5.27
N LEU A 281 -19.53 21.36 -4.19
CA LEU A 281 -20.03 19.98 -4.20
C LEU A 281 -21.53 19.98 -4.48
N ASP A 282 -21.95 19.18 -5.45
CA ASP A 282 -23.36 18.89 -5.68
C ASP A 282 -23.81 17.68 -4.82
N ASN A 283 -25.05 17.74 -4.33
CA ASN A 283 -25.69 16.71 -3.51
C ASN A 283 -24.86 16.20 -2.31
N PRO A 284 -24.25 17.06 -1.49
CA PRO A 284 -23.38 16.61 -0.42
C PRO A 284 -24.15 15.99 0.75
N LEU A 285 -23.83 14.75 1.10
CA LEU A 285 -24.16 14.18 2.39
C LEU A 285 -23.00 14.45 3.35
N GLN A 286 -23.25 15.26 4.39
CA GLN A 286 -22.18 15.79 5.23
C GLN A 286 -22.51 15.74 6.72
N VAL A 287 -21.49 15.60 7.55
CA VAL A 287 -21.58 15.71 9.01
C VAL A 287 -21.07 17.08 9.43
N PRO A 288 -21.94 17.96 9.97
CA PRO A 288 -21.57 19.34 10.32
C PRO A 288 -20.39 19.42 11.29
N LYS A 289 -19.46 20.33 11.04
CA LYS A 289 -18.27 20.64 11.88
C LYS A 289 -17.26 19.50 12.07
N MET A 290 -17.53 18.32 11.53
CA MET A 290 -16.72 17.11 11.80
C MET A 290 -15.32 17.22 11.17
N LEU A 291 -15.18 17.84 9.99
CA LEU A 291 -13.85 18.03 9.37
C LEU A 291 -12.96 18.93 10.24
N SER A 292 -13.50 20.06 10.75
CA SER A 292 -12.77 20.92 11.68
C SER A 292 -12.35 20.19 12.94
N PHE A 293 -13.22 19.33 13.47
CA PHE A 293 -12.92 18.53 14.65
C PHE A 293 -11.84 17.48 14.38
N LEU A 294 -11.94 16.71 13.31
CA LEU A 294 -10.95 15.68 12.96
C LEU A 294 -9.58 16.30 12.64
N THR A 295 -9.56 17.47 12.01
CA THR A 295 -8.30 18.14 11.65
C THR A 295 -7.60 18.77 12.85
N TYR A 296 -8.36 19.51 13.69
CA TYR A 296 -7.79 20.37 14.73
C TYR A 296 -8.27 20.07 16.15
N TYR A 297 -9.11 19.05 16.37
CA TYR A 297 -9.81 18.75 17.63
C TYR A 297 -10.65 19.93 18.18
N ARG A 298 -11.08 20.82 17.30
CA ARG A 298 -11.88 22.02 17.62
C ARG A 298 -13.01 22.16 16.64
N TRP A 299 -14.26 22.11 17.12
CA TRP A 299 -15.47 22.15 16.30
C TRP A 299 -15.67 23.42 15.48
N GLY A 300 -15.11 24.54 15.93
CA GLY A 300 -15.20 25.85 15.25
C GLY A 300 -13.92 26.26 14.52
N ALA A 301 -12.92 25.37 14.42
CA ALA A 301 -11.69 25.73 13.72
C ALA A 301 -11.96 25.98 12.23
N GLU A 302 -11.25 26.97 11.67
CA GLU A 302 -11.27 27.21 10.23
C GLU A 302 -10.47 26.14 9.51
N VAL A 303 -11.05 25.54 8.47
CA VAL A 303 -10.34 24.73 7.47
C VAL A 303 -10.26 25.54 6.18
N LYS A 304 -9.03 25.70 5.67
CA LYS A 304 -8.80 26.45 4.42
C LYS A 304 -9.32 25.66 3.24
N GLY A 305 -10.14 26.33 2.42
CA GLY A 305 -10.62 25.83 1.14
C GLY A 305 -9.63 26.05 -0.01
N LEU A 306 -9.98 25.59 -1.19
CA LEU A 306 -9.18 25.80 -2.40
C LEU A 306 -9.00 27.29 -2.74
N ASP A 307 -9.95 28.15 -2.36
CA ASP A 307 -9.90 29.61 -2.53
C ASP A 307 -8.68 30.26 -1.87
N ALA A 308 -8.19 29.69 -0.77
CA ALA A 308 -7.03 30.20 -0.04
C ALA A 308 -5.69 29.97 -0.75
N PHE A 309 -5.64 29.20 -1.83
CA PHE A 309 -4.39 28.84 -2.52
C PHE A 309 -4.36 29.31 -3.96
N PRO A 310 -3.20 29.77 -4.48
CA PRO A 310 -3.05 30.11 -5.88
C PRO A 310 -3.37 28.90 -6.78
N GLU A 311 -4.10 29.12 -7.87
CA GLU A 311 -4.60 28.07 -8.75
C GLU A 311 -3.45 27.17 -9.29
N ARG A 312 -2.31 27.77 -9.63
CA ARG A 312 -1.10 27.07 -10.08
C ARG A 312 -0.48 26.11 -9.07
N ASN A 313 -0.87 26.17 -7.79
CA ASN A 313 -0.36 25.33 -6.70
C ASN A 313 -1.41 24.34 -6.18
N ARG A 314 -2.64 24.39 -6.72
CA ARG A 314 -3.70 23.43 -6.35
C ARG A 314 -3.46 22.08 -7.04
N PRO A 315 -3.92 20.96 -6.47
CA PRO A 315 -3.94 19.68 -7.16
C PRO A 315 -4.61 19.78 -8.53
N THR A 316 -4.01 19.15 -9.54
CA THR A 316 -4.40 19.34 -10.96
C THR A 316 -5.68 18.61 -11.35
N ASN A 317 -6.03 17.52 -10.66
CA ASN A 317 -7.24 16.73 -10.92
C ASN A 317 -8.03 16.52 -9.63
N ILE A 318 -8.75 17.54 -9.22
CA ILE A 318 -9.52 17.55 -7.97
C ILE A 318 -10.61 16.47 -7.94
N PRO A 319 -11.42 16.23 -9.00
CA PRO A 319 -12.44 15.19 -8.96
C PRO A 319 -11.84 13.80 -8.75
N LEU A 320 -10.76 13.46 -9.46
CA LEU A 320 -10.12 12.15 -9.30
C LEU A 320 -9.51 11.98 -7.90
N LEU A 321 -8.89 13.03 -7.35
CA LEU A 321 -8.35 13.04 -5.99
C LEU A 321 -9.48 12.84 -4.96
N TYR A 322 -10.57 13.59 -5.10
CA TYR A 322 -11.74 13.49 -4.23
C TYR A 322 -12.32 12.07 -4.20
N TYR A 323 -12.60 11.50 -5.36
CA TYR A 323 -13.15 10.14 -5.43
C TYR A 323 -12.17 9.09 -4.92
N SER A 324 -10.88 9.22 -5.20
CA SER A 324 -9.85 8.29 -4.68
C SER A 324 -9.85 8.27 -3.14
N TYR A 325 -9.88 9.44 -2.52
CA TYR A 325 -9.94 9.57 -1.07
C TYR A 325 -11.21 8.94 -0.49
N HIS A 326 -12.37 9.25 -1.04
CA HIS A 326 -13.65 8.74 -0.56
C HIS A 326 -13.82 7.24 -0.75
N ILE A 327 -13.28 6.66 -1.85
CA ILE A 327 -13.23 5.21 -2.06
C ILE A 327 -12.37 4.55 -0.98
N MET A 328 -11.17 5.08 -0.70
CA MET A 328 -10.29 4.57 0.34
C MET A 328 -10.98 4.56 1.71
N VAL A 329 -11.54 5.69 2.13
CA VAL A 329 -12.19 5.84 3.45
C VAL A 329 -13.46 4.99 3.55
N GLY A 330 -14.27 4.97 2.50
CA GLY A 330 -15.50 4.18 2.44
C GLY A 330 -15.23 2.67 2.54
N LEU A 331 -14.26 2.17 1.79
CA LEU A 331 -13.84 0.78 1.89
C LEU A 331 -13.19 0.46 3.24
N GLY A 332 -12.37 1.36 3.79
CA GLY A 332 -11.80 1.20 5.14
C GLY A 332 -12.88 1.05 6.21
N THR A 333 -13.94 1.84 6.15
CA THR A 333 -15.11 1.73 7.03
C THR A 333 -15.83 0.39 6.86
N MET A 334 -16.00 -0.06 5.62
CA MET A 334 -16.58 -1.37 5.31
C MET A 334 -15.72 -2.52 5.88
N PHE A 335 -14.39 -2.42 5.85
CA PHE A 335 -13.50 -3.45 6.42
C PHE A 335 -13.69 -3.57 7.93
N ILE A 336 -13.78 -2.45 8.64
CA ILE A 336 -14.06 -2.43 10.09
C ILE A 336 -15.40 -3.13 10.36
N ALA A 337 -16.46 -2.75 9.67
CA ALA A 337 -17.78 -3.33 9.86
C ALA A 337 -17.79 -4.85 9.58
N LEU A 338 -17.25 -5.29 8.43
CA LEU A 338 -17.22 -6.69 8.05
C LEU A 338 -16.40 -7.54 9.01
N THR A 339 -15.20 -7.05 9.39
CA THR A 339 -14.31 -7.82 10.29
C THR A 339 -14.85 -7.88 11.71
N ILE A 340 -15.50 -6.83 12.23
CA ILE A 340 -16.17 -6.86 13.55
C ILE A 340 -17.31 -7.86 13.53
N VAL A 341 -18.21 -7.80 12.54
CA VAL A 341 -19.33 -8.73 12.42
C VAL A 341 -18.84 -10.18 12.30
N ALA A 342 -17.87 -10.43 11.42
CA ALA A 342 -17.32 -11.77 11.23
C ALA A 342 -16.61 -12.28 12.49
N THR A 343 -15.86 -11.44 13.20
CA THR A 343 -15.19 -11.80 14.47
C THR A 343 -16.21 -12.08 15.59
N TYR A 344 -17.30 -11.33 15.64
CA TYR A 344 -18.39 -11.61 16.59
C TYR A 344 -18.99 -13.00 16.37
N PHE A 345 -19.30 -13.38 15.12
CA PHE A 345 -19.81 -14.71 14.81
C PHE A 345 -18.76 -15.81 14.98
N LEU A 346 -17.47 -15.50 14.76
CA LEU A 346 -16.37 -16.41 15.10
C LEU A 346 -16.32 -16.70 16.60
N TRP A 347 -16.42 -15.67 17.43
CA TRP A 347 -16.49 -15.81 18.90
C TRP A 347 -17.70 -16.61 19.35
N LYS A 348 -18.87 -16.41 18.72
CA LYS A 348 -20.08 -17.21 18.97
C LYS A 348 -20.01 -18.64 18.39
N LYS A 349 -18.89 -19.05 17.76
CA LYS A 349 -18.67 -20.34 17.10
C LYS A 349 -19.69 -20.66 15.98
N LYS A 350 -20.35 -19.65 15.41
CA LYS A 350 -21.36 -19.79 14.37
C LYS A 350 -20.84 -19.51 12.95
N LEU A 351 -19.72 -18.76 12.83
CA LEU A 351 -19.19 -18.29 11.55
C LEU A 351 -19.02 -19.41 10.51
N TYR A 352 -18.46 -20.54 10.92
CA TYR A 352 -18.09 -21.62 10.01
C TYR A 352 -19.30 -22.29 9.32
N THR A 353 -20.53 -22.11 9.82
CA THR A 353 -21.77 -22.63 9.24
C THR A 353 -22.58 -21.55 8.51
N MET A 354 -22.20 -20.27 8.62
CA MET A 354 -22.90 -19.15 8.00
C MET A 354 -22.44 -18.93 6.55
N ARG A 355 -23.05 -19.64 5.61
CA ARG A 355 -22.66 -19.58 4.19
C ARG A 355 -22.63 -18.17 3.61
N SER A 356 -23.60 -17.30 3.95
CA SER A 356 -23.66 -15.91 3.47
C SER A 356 -22.43 -15.11 3.89
N LEU A 357 -22.00 -15.23 5.15
CA LEU A 357 -20.84 -14.52 5.66
C LEU A 357 -19.53 -15.09 5.12
N LEU A 358 -19.45 -16.41 4.90
CA LEU A 358 -18.32 -17.03 4.20
C LEU A 358 -18.20 -16.54 2.74
N TRP A 359 -19.32 -16.39 2.02
CA TRP A 359 -19.32 -15.77 0.70
C TRP A 359 -18.86 -14.32 0.73
N MET A 360 -19.33 -13.52 1.68
CA MET A 360 -18.86 -12.14 1.85
C MET A 360 -17.35 -12.09 2.09
N LEU A 361 -16.80 -12.91 2.99
CA LEU A 361 -15.37 -12.98 3.26
C LEU A 361 -14.58 -13.42 2.02
N MET A 362 -15.08 -14.41 1.28
CA MET A 362 -14.41 -14.91 0.08
C MET A 362 -14.35 -13.84 -1.02
N LEU A 363 -15.46 -13.11 -1.24
CA LEU A 363 -15.55 -12.11 -2.30
C LEU A 363 -14.93 -10.75 -1.92
N ALA A 364 -14.63 -10.53 -0.64
CA ALA A 364 -14.11 -9.26 -0.16
C ALA A 364 -12.60 -9.06 -0.43
N PHE A 365 -11.85 -10.09 -0.81
CA PHE A 365 -10.38 -10.00 -0.95
C PHE A 365 -9.86 -8.94 -1.94
N PRO A 366 -10.59 -8.53 -3.00
CA PRO A 366 -10.07 -7.50 -3.90
C PRO A 366 -10.16 -6.09 -3.32
N PHE A 367 -11.11 -5.85 -2.41
CA PHE A 367 -11.38 -4.50 -1.92
C PHE A 367 -10.21 -3.84 -1.17
N PRO A 368 -9.41 -4.53 -0.34
CA PRO A 368 -8.21 -3.93 0.24
C PRO A 368 -7.18 -3.48 -0.80
N TYR A 369 -7.02 -4.19 -1.91
CA TYR A 369 -6.17 -3.75 -3.02
C TYR A 369 -6.69 -2.44 -3.64
N ILE A 370 -8.00 -2.36 -3.86
CA ILE A 370 -8.66 -1.15 -4.38
C ILE A 370 -8.48 0.02 -3.40
N ALA A 371 -8.70 -0.21 -2.11
CA ALA A 371 -8.57 0.84 -1.09
C ALA A 371 -7.13 1.38 -0.98
N ASN A 372 -6.13 0.49 -0.96
CA ASN A 372 -4.73 0.89 -0.91
C ASN A 372 -4.29 1.62 -2.20
N THR A 373 -4.73 1.16 -3.37
CA THR A 373 -4.47 1.86 -4.64
C THR A 373 -5.10 3.24 -4.64
N ALA A 374 -6.36 3.36 -4.18
CA ALA A 374 -7.04 4.64 -4.04
C ALA A 374 -6.32 5.57 -3.03
N GLY A 375 -5.79 5.01 -1.93
CA GLY A 375 -4.98 5.75 -0.96
C GLY A 375 -3.69 6.30 -1.57
N TRP A 376 -2.97 5.50 -2.35
CA TRP A 376 -1.79 5.96 -3.09
C TRP A 376 -2.15 6.99 -4.16
N MET A 377 -3.25 6.80 -4.89
CA MET A 377 -3.76 7.83 -5.82
C MET A 377 -4.06 9.12 -5.08
N THR A 378 -4.64 9.07 -3.89
CA THR A 378 -4.88 10.26 -3.05
C THR A 378 -3.57 10.99 -2.72
N ALA A 379 -2.55 10.27 -2.29
CA ALA A 379 -1.24 10.85 -1.97
C ALA A 379 -0.55 11.48 -3.20
N GLU A 380 -0.54 10.76 -4.31
CA GLU A 380 0.20 11.16 -5.52
C GLU A 380 -0.53 12.25 -6.34
N LEU A 381 -1.86 12.19 -6.43
CA LEU A 381 -2.66 13.25 -7.06
C LEU A 381 -2.69 14.51 -6.20
N GLY A 382 -2.72 14.34 -4.87
CA GLY A 382 -2.68 15.44 -3.91
C GLY A 382 -1.38 16.24 -3.98
N ARG A 383 -0.25 15.57 -4.21
CA ARG A 383 1.04 16.24 -4.39
C ARG A 383 1.13 17.05 -5.67
N GLN A 384 0.35 16.72 -6.73
CA GLN A 384 0.41 17.51 -7.97
C GLN A 384 0.05 18.98 -7.73
N PRO A 385 0.66 19.91 -8.47
CA PRO A 385 1.53 19.75 -9.66
C PRO A 385 3.01 19.44 -9.34
N TRP A 386 3.34 19.10 -8.12
CA TRP A 386 4.72 18.91 -7.68
C TRP A 386 5.18 17.46 -7.84
N LEU A 387 6.37 17.27 -8.34
CA LEU A 387 7.10 16.01 -8.28
C LEU A 387 7.82 15.88 -6.92
N VAL A 388 8.47 16.96 -6.47
CA VAL A 388 8.93 17.14 -5.08
C VAL A 388 8.24 18.38 -4.56
N TYR A 389 7.50 18.25 -3.48
CA TYR A 389 6.59 19.29 -2.98
C TYR A 389 7.31 20.62 -2.80
N ALA A 390 6.78 21.68 -3.42
CA ALA A 390 7.30 23.04 -3.42
C ALA A 390 8.73 23.24 -4.00
N LEU A 391 9.42 22.19 -4.46
CA LEU A 391 10.78 22.26 -5.01
C LEU A 391 10.85 22.01 -6.51
N MET A 392 10.16 20.99 -7.02
CA MET A 392 10.21 20.62 -8.44
C MET A 392 8.82 20.29 -8.94
N ARG A 393 8.43 20.87 -10.07
CA ARG A 393 7.16 20.52 -10.74
C ARG A 393 7.31 19.27 -11.58
N THR A 394 6.21 18.56 -11.78
CA THR A 394 6.19 17.28 -12.54
C THR A 394 6.76 17.42 -13.95
N PRO A 395 6.46 18.46 -14.75
CA PRO A 395 7.06 18.62 -16.08
C PRO A 395 8.58 18.81 -16.04
N ASP A 396 9.11 19.40 -14.97
CA ASP A 396 10.54 19.70 -14.86
C ASP A 396 11.39 18.46 -14.59
N GLY A 397 10.77 17.38 -14.04
CA GLY A 397 11.46 16.14 -13.71
C GLY A 397 11.58 15.14 -14.86
N THR A 398 10.82 15.32 -15.95
CA THR A 398 10.80 14.38 -17.06
C THR A 398 12.02 14.51 -17.97
N SER A 399 12.38 13.40 -18.60
CA SER A 399 13.47 13.36 -19.60
C SER A 399 13.07 14.12 -20.87
N THR A 400 14.01 14.89 -21.42
CA THR A 400 13.90 15.53 -22.74
C THR A 400 14.44 14.66 -23.86
N MET A 401 15.14 13.56 -23.51
CA MET A 401 15.81 12.67 -24.47
C MET A 401 14.93 11.50 -24.92
N VAL A 402 13.82 11.25 -24.24
CA VAL A 402 12.91 10.14 -24.57
C VAL A 402 11.66 10.70 -25.24
N SER A 403 11.46 10.32 -26.49
CA SER A 403 10.32 10.78 -27.29
C SER A 403 9.00 10.11 -26.86
N ALA A 404 7.87 10.73 -27.22
CA ALA A 404 6.53 10.16 -27.01
C ALA A 404 6.39 8.78 -27.66
N GLY A 405 6.93 8.58 -28.87
CA GLY A 405 6.90 7.29 -29.57
C GLY A 405 7.66 6.19 -28.82
N ASN A 406 8.85 6.50 -28.29
CA ASN A 406 9.63 5.54 -27.51
C ASN A 406 8.92 5.19 -26.19
N THR A 407 8.32 6.19 -25.53
CA THR A 407 7.56 5.97 -24.28
C THR A 407 6.31 5.11 -24.54
N LEU A 408 5.59 5.36 -25.63
CA LEU A 408 4.43 4.55 -26.01
C LEU A 408 4.85 3.10 -26.30
N PHE A 409 5.95 2.89 -27.03
CA PHE A 409 6.48 1.56 -27.31
C PHE A 409 6.82 0.81 -26.02
N THR A 410 7.53 1.44 -25.09
CA THR A 410 7.89 0.82 -23.81
C THR A 410 6.67 0.60 -22.91
N LEU A 411 5.69 1.51 -22.90
CA LEU A 411 4.43 1.32 -22.16
C LEU A 411 3.66 0.08 -22.65
N LEU A 412 3.53 -0.08 -23.97
CA LEU A 412 2.87 -1.26 -24.55
C LEU A 412 3.68 -2.54 -24.26
N GLY A 413 5.00 -2.48 -24.30
CA GLY A 413 5.88 -3.58 -23.93
C GLY A 413 5.70 -4.00 -22.47
N PHE A 414 5.68 -3.06 -21.53
CA PHE A 414 5.40 -3.34 -20.12
C PHE A 414 3.98 -3.86 -19.91
N ALA A 415 2.99 -3.32 -20.60
CA ALA A 415 1.61 -3.81 -20.50
C ALA A 415 1.50 -5.28 -20.94
N GLY A 416 2.13 -5.65 -22.06
CA GLY A 416 2.18 -7.04 -22.54
C GLY A 416 2.93 -7.97 -21.59
N MET A 417 4.12 -7.56 -21.11
CA MET A 417 4.91 -8.35 -20.16
C MET A 417 4.16 -8.56 -18.84
N TYR A 418 3.56 -7.50 -18.27
CA TYR A 418 2.84 -7.58 -17.01
C TYR A 418 1.55 -8.39 -17.13
N PHE A 419 0.89 -8.35 -18.29
CA PHE A 419 -0.23 -9.24 -18.56
C PHE A 419 0.19 -10.72 -18.48
N VAL A 420 1.26 -11.10 -19.17
CA VAL A 420 1.77 -12.48 -19.16
C VAL A 420 2.16 -12.92 -17.74
N VAL A 421 2.93 -12.07 -17.04
CA VAL A 421 3.37 -12.34 -15.67
C VAL A 421 2.18 -12.42 -14.71
N GLY A 422 1.19 -11.56 -14.87
CA GLY A 422 -0.05 -11.58 -14.09
C GLY A 422 -0.87 -12.85 -14.29
N VAL A 423 -1.03 -13.30 -15.53
CA VAL A 423 -1.71 -14.58 -15.83
C VAL A 423 -0.96 -15.75 -15.23
N LEU A 424 0.37 -15.79 -15.36
CA LEU A 424 1.21 -16.81 -14.75
C LEU A 424 1.09 -16.81 -13.22
N PHE A 425 1.12 -15.64 -12.59
CA PHE A 425 0.92 -15.48 -11.16
C PHE A 425 -0.42 -16.06 -10.71
N LEU A 426 -1.51 -15.66 -11.34
CA LEU A 426 -2.86 -16.15 -11.02
C LEU A 426 -2.95 -17.67 -11.18
N PHE A 427 -2.37 -18.21 -12.25
CA PHE A 427 -2.35 -19.66 -12.47
C PHE A 427 -1.59 -20.41 -11.36
N LEU A 428 -0.40 -19.93 -10.98
CA LEU A 428 0.43 -20.57 -9.95
C LEU A 428 -0.23 -20.49 -8.56
N VAL A 429 -0.82 -19.35 -8.21
CA VAL A 429 -1.53 -19.17 -6.94
C VAL A 429 -2.79 -20.04 -6.92
N ALA A 430 -3.60 -20.03 -7.97
CA ALA A 430 -4.79 -20.88 -8.07
C ALA A 430 -4.44 -22.38 -7.98
N LYS A 431 -3.35 -22.81 -8.66
CA LYS A 431 -2.84 -24.18 -8.56
C LYS A 431 -2.46 -24.52 -7.12
N THR A 432 -1.72 -23.66 -6.43
CA THR A 432 -1.31 -23.85 -5.03
C THR A 432 -2.53 -23.92 -4.09
N ILE A 433 -3.51 -23.05 -4.26
CA ILE A 433 -4.76 -23.06 -3.47
C ILE A 433 -5.52 -24.36 -3.70
N ASN A 434 -5.67 -24.81 -4.95
CA ASN A 434 -6.39 -26.06 -5.26
C ASN A 434 -5.68 -27.31 -4.73
N GLN A 435 -4.36 -27.33 -4.69
CA GLN A 435 -3.57 -28.43 -4.10
C GLN A 435 -3.72 -28.49 -2.58
N GLY A 436 -3.88 -27.36 -1.92
CA GLY A 436 -4.07 -27.26 -0.47
C GLY A 436 -2.77 -27.40 0.35
N PRO A 437 -2.86 -27.19 1.68
CA PRO A 437 -1.69 -27.14 2.58
C PRO A 437 -0.91 -28.45 2.74
N VAL A 438 -1.51 -29.57 2.45
CA VAL A 438 -0.89 -30.93 2.64
C VAL A 438 -0.20 -31.47 1.37
N ALA A 439 -0.40 -30.80 0.23
CA ALA A 439 0.26 -31.21 -1.01
C ALA A 439 1.78 -31.02 -0.93
N GLY A 440 2.53 -32.10 -1.15
CA GLY A 440 4.00 -32.14 -1.07
C GLY A 440 4.56 -32.62 0.26
N LEU A 441 3.76 -33.00 1.25
CA LEU A 441 4.23 -33.70 2.45
C LEU A 441 4.44 -35.19 2.22
N LYS A 442 3.95 -35.75 1.10
CA LYS A 442 4.06 -37.18 0.75
C LYS A 442 5.35 -37.52 -0.02
N ASP A 443 6.08 -36.52 -0.53
CA ASP A 443 7.21 -36.73 -1.44
C ASP A 443 8.58 -36.31 -0.85
N HIS A 444 8.68 -36.19 0.48
CA HIS A 444 9.93 -35.83 1.13
C HIS A 444 10.21 -36.66 2.38
#